data_40c28a45a0562cbc6697a663fb3e9fd6
#
_entry.id   40c28a45a0562cbc6697a663fb3e9fd6
#
_cell.length_a   1.000
_cell.length_b   1.000
_cell.length_c   1.000
_cell.angle_alpha   90.00
_cell.angle_beta   90.00
_cell.angle_gamma   90.00
#
_symmetry.space_group_name_H-M   'P 1'
#
loop_
_entity.id
_entity.type
_entity.pdbx_description
1 polymer ?
#
loop_
_entity_poly.entity_id
_entity_poly.type
_entity_poly.pdbx_seq_one_letter_code
_entity_poly.pdbx_strand_id
1 'polypeptide(L)'
;MSLNSLEEIASYIVSDGKGILAADESNPTCGKRFDSIGVESTEDNRRDYREMLFRSSGMNGNIGGVILFDETIRQNAKDGTPLVNIITNQGALPGIKVDKGLQPIGDSDETVTVGLDGLDNRLKEYVSMGAKFTKWRAVIKIGEGMPTDECIDANMKALADYAKIVQDNGMVPMVEPEVLMDGDHSIEECFDASDRSLKSLFKHLQENEVNIKGTILKPNMITSGSKSSTQASVNEVAKRTLDCLISVSYTHLTLPTNREV
;
A
#
# COMPACT_ATOMS: atom_id res chain seq x y z
N MET A 1 -3.43 12.90 -21.20
CA MET A 1 -4.45 11.83 -21.24
C MET A 1 -5.50 12.15 -20.19
N SER A 2 -6.77 12.12 -20.54
CA SER A 2 -7.84 12.21 -19.55
C SER A 2 -8.16 10.79 -19.11
N LEU A 3 -7.86 10.45 -17.85
CA LEU A 3 -8.24 9.17 -17.21
C LEU A 3 -9.61 9.41 -16.57
N ASN A 4 -10.65 8.75 -17.10
CA ASN A 4 -12.04 9.07 -16.78
C ASN A 4 -12.74 7.99 -15.95
N SER A 5 -12.12 6.82 -15.78
CA SER A 5 -12.65 5.73 -14.94
C SER A 5 -11.61 5.24 -13.93
N LEU A 6 -12.08 4.54 -12.89
CA LEU A 6 -11.22 3.92 -11.88
C LEU A 6 -10.30 2.87 -12.51
N GLU A 7 -10.81 2.11 -13.48
CA GLU A 7 -10.05 1.07 -14.18
C GLU A 7 -8.92 1.67 -15.02
N GLU A 8 -9.17 2.80 -15.70
CA GLU A 8 -8.14 3.51 -16.46
C GLU A 8 -7.04 4.05 -15.55
N ILE A 9 -7.41 4.61 -14.39
CA ILE A 9 -6.46 5.09 -13.38
C ILE A 9 -5.64 3.93 -12.82
N ALA A 10 -6.29 2.85 -12.39
CA ALA A 10 -5.62 1.68 -11.85
C ALA A 10 -4.65 1.07 -12.87
N SER A 11 -5.10 0.86 -14.12
CA SER A 11 -4.27 0.32 -15.19
C SER A 11 -3.10 1.23 -15.54
N TYR A 12 -3.28 2.56 -15.52
CA TYR A 12 -2.21 3.50 -15.79
C TYR A 12 -1.10 3.44 -14.73
N ILE A 13 -1.47 3.34 -13.45
CA ILE A 13 -0.51 3.30 -12.32
C ILE A 13 0.41 2.09 -12.43
N VAL A 14 -0.12 0.93 -12.86
CA VAL A 14 0.61 -0.35 -12.93
C VAL A 14 0.88 -0.80 -14.37
N SER A 15 0.86 0.12 -15.34
CA SER A 15 1.14 -0.21 -16.74
C SER A 15 2.58 -0.70 -16.94
N ASP A 16 2.83 -1.37 -18.05
CA ASP A 16 4.13 -1.99 -18.36
C ASP A 16 5.31 -1.04 -18.14
N GLY A 17 6.32 -1.52 -17.43
CA GLY A 17 7.53 -0.78 -17.10
C GLY A 17 7.37 0.27 -15.99
N LYS A 18 6.18 0.42 -15.39
CA LYS A 18 5.94 1.38 -14.31
C LYS A 18 5.84 0.71 -12.95
N GLY A 19 6.46 1.35 -11.97
CA GLY A 19 6.31 1.04 -10.55
C GLY A 19 5.53 2.10 -9.80
N ILE A 20 5.34 1.85 -8.50
CA ILE A 20 4.74 2.82 -7.56
C ILE A 20 5.80 3.21 -6.55
N LEU A 21 6.07 4.50 -6.43
CA LEU A 21 6.98 5.03 -5.41
C LEU A 21 6.24 5.21 -4.09
N ALA A 22 6.68 4.51 -3.05
CA ALA A 22 6.24 4.74 -1.69
C ALA A 22 7.05 5.90 -1.07
N ALA A 23 6.41 7.05 -0.87
CA ALA A 23 6.96 8.23 -0.20
C ALA A 23 6.03 8.69 0.94
N ASP A 24 5.35 7.72 1.56
CA ASP A 24 4.31 7.91 2.57
C ASP A 24 4.78 7.64 4.00
N GLU A 25 6.08 7.63 4.23
CA GLU A 25 6.64 7.49 5.57
C GLU A 25 6.06 8.56 6.50
N SER A 26 5.58 8.11 7.66
CA SER A 26 5.20 9.02 8.73
C SER A 26 6.42 9.78 9.28
N ASN A 27 6.18 10.91 9.95
CA ASN A 27 7.27 11.70 10.52
C ASN A 27 8.19 10.88 11.44
N PRO A 28 7.69 9.99 12.33
CA PRO A 28 8.56 9.11 13.12
C PRO A 28 9.37 8.13 12.25
N THR A 29 8.80 7.64 11.14
CA THR A 29 9.53 6.73 10.22
C THR A 29 10.63 7.46 9.47
N CYS A 30 10.36 8.68 8.98
CA CYS A 30 11.40 9.55 8.41
C CYS A 30 12.48 9.85 9.43
N GLY A 31 12.11 10.17 10.69
CA GLY A 31 13.04 10.41 11.77
C GLY A 31 14.04 9.27 11.94
N LYS A 32 13.56 8.04 12.08
CA LYS A 32 14.43 6.86 12.19
C LYS A 32 15.41 6.68 11.01
N ARG A 33 14.98 7.03 9.78
CA ARG A 33 15.85 6.98 8.60
C ARG A 33 16.88 8.09 8.62
N PHE A 34 16.49 9.30 9.01
CA PHE A 34 17.38 10.47 9.08
C PHE A 34 18.40 10.34 10.20
N ASP A 35 18.01 9.78 11.36
CA ASP A 35 18.91 9.49 12.48
C ASP A 35 20.08 8.59 12.04
N SER A 36 19.83 7.61 11.17
CA SER A 36 20.86 6.71 10.67
C SER A 36 21.96 7.38 9.82
N ILE A 37 21.68 8.58 9.31
CA ILE A 37 22.60 9.40 8.50
C ILE A 37 22.94 10.76 9.17
N GLY A 38 22.55 10.96 10.43
CA GLY A 38 22.85 12.18 11.20
C GLY A 38 22.10 13.42 10.72
N VAL A 39 20.92 13.27 10.10
CA VAL A 39 20.09 14.38 9.63
C VAL A 39 18.91 14.58 10.57
N GLU A 40 18.66 15.81 11.00
CA GLU A 40 17.50 16.14 11.82
C GLU A 40 16.19 16.01 11.02
N SER A 41 15.16 15.43 11.65
CA SER A 41 13.83 15.26 11.00
C SER A 41 12.96 16.51 11.16
N THR A 42 13.39 17.61 10.56
CA THR A 42 12.58 18.83 10.43
C THR A 42 11.57 18.69 9.27
N GLU A 43 10.54 19.52 9.24
CA GLU A 43 9.60 19.58 8.13
C GLU A 43 10.31 19.90 6.81
N ASP A 44 11.26 20.85 6.83
CA ASP A 44 12.05 21.23 5.65
C ASP A 44 12.90 20.06 5.14
N ASN A 45 13.57 19.32 6.01
CA ASN A 45 14.40 18.19 5.62
C ASN A 45 13.53 17.04 5.04
N ARG A 46 12.33 16.80 5.60
CA ARG A 46 11.40 15.83 5.05
C ARG A 46 10.85 16.25 3.68
N ARG A 47 10.55 17.54 3.51
CA ARG A 47 10.18 18.12 2.21
C ARG A 47 11.30 17.94 1.18
N ASP A 48 12.53 18.33 1.55
CA ASP A 48 13.70 18.27 0.66
C ASP A 48 14.02 16.84 0.23
N TYR A 49 13.91 15.88 1.14
CA TYR A 49 14.04 14.45 0.83
C TYR A 49 13.03 14.01 -0.23
N ARG A 50 11.76 14.39 -0.09
CA ARG A 50 10.70 14.03 -1.02
C ARG A 50 10.80 14.80 -2.34
N GLU A 51 11.14 16.09 -2.30
CA GLU A 51 11.40 16.88 -3.50
C GLU A 51 12.53 16.26 -4.35
N MET A 52 13.62 15.83 -3.70
CA MET A 52 14.74 15.17 -4.37
C MET A 52 14.27 13.90 -5.12
N LEU A 53 13.44 13.07 -4.49
CA LEU A 53 12.87 11.88 -5.13
C LEU A 53 12.01 12.26 -6.34
N PHE A 54 11.09 13.20 -6.17
CA PHE A 54 10.12 13.58 -7.21
C PHE A 54 10.74 14.30 -8.40
N ARG A 55 11.89 14.97 -8.21
CA ARG A 55 12.65 15.60 -9.28
C ARG A 55 13.69 14.68 -9.94
N SER A 56 13.82 13.45 -9.46
CA SER A 56 14.74 12.47 -10.07
C SER A 56 14.36 12.20 -11.52
N SER A 57 15.35 12.18 -12.41
CA SER A 57 15.15 11.82 -13.82
C SER A 57 14.60 10.41 -14.03
N GLY A 58 14.82 9.51 -13.03
CA GLY A 58 14.27 8.15 -13.02
C GLY A 58 12.75 8.09 -12.80
N MET A 59 12.10 9.18 -12.41
CA MET A 59 10.64 9.22 -12.23
C MET A 59 9.90 9.09 -13.57
N ASN A 60 10.35 9.86 -14.58
CA ASN A 60 9.65 9.93 -15.85
C ASN A 60 9.71 8.60 -16.60
N GLY A 61 8.55 8.08 -16.96
CA GLY A 61 8.39 6.82 -17.69
C GLY A 61 8.44 5.56 -16.81
N ASN A 62 9.05 5.62 -15.62
CA ASN A 62 9.22 4.45 -14.74
C ASN A 62 8.27 4.43 -13.54
N ILE A 63 7.68 5.57 -13.16
CA ILE A 63 6.77 5.66 -12.03
C ILE A 63 5.36 6.03 -12.51
N GLY A 64 4.39 5.17 -12.22
CA GLY A 64 2.98 5.41 -12.53
C GLY A 64 2.22 6.13 -11.42
N GLY A 65 2.63 5.92 -10.17
CA GLY A 65 2.01 6.56 -9.01
C GLY A 65 2.98 6.81 -7.87
N VAL A 66 2.70 7.81 -7.05
CA VAL A 66 3.47 8.14 -5.83
C VAL A 66 2.54 8.18 -4.65
N ILE A 67 2.80 7.37 -3.62
CA ILE A 67 2.04 7.40 -2.37
C ILE A 67 2.63 8.49 -1.48
N LEU A 68 1.82 9.46 -1.07
CA LEU A 68 2.23 10.59 -0.24
C LEU A 68 1.76 10.42 1.21
N PHE A 69 2.43 11.11 2.12
CA PHE A 69 1.97 11.36 3.48
C PHE A 69 1.17 12.69 3.52
N ASP A 70 0.27 12.86 4.50
CA ASP A 70 -0.58 14.05 4.62
C ASP A 70 0.19 15.37 4.63
N GLU A 71 1.31 15.43 5.34
CA GLU A 71 2.21 16.60 5.33
C GLU A 71 2.68 16.93 3.91
N THR A 72 3.09 15.91 3.15
CA THR A 72 3.74 16.07 1.85
C THR A 72 2.79 16.54 0.74
N ILE A 73 1.55 16.07 0.74
CA ILE A 73 0.57 16.49 -0.28
C ILE A 73 0.24 17.98 -0.16
N ARG A 74 0.48 18.58 1.01
CA ARG A 74 0.23 20.00 1.33
C ARG A 74 1.42 20.90 1.10
N GLN A 75 2.61 20.33 0.88
CA GLN A 75 3.87 21.07 0.80
C GLN A 75 4.19 21.58 -0.60
N ASN A 76 4.92 22.67 -0.64
CA ASN A 76 5.57 23.20 -1.83
C ASN A 76 7.09 22.92 -1.77
N ALA A 77 7.68 22.72 -2.92
CA ALA A 77 9.12 22.67 -3.13
C ALA A 77 9.79 24.02 -2.79
N LYS A 78 11.13 24.06 -2.74
CA LYS A 78 11.90 25.27 -2.45
C LYS A 78 11.62 26.43 -3.41
N ASP A 79 11.26 26.12 -4.65
CA ASP A 79 10.91 27.12 -5.67
C ASP A 79 9.43 27.55 -5.63
N GLY A 80 8.67 27.09 -4.64
CA GLY A 80 7.25 27.38 -4.48
C GLY A 80 6.31 26.48 -5.29
N THR A 81 6.82 25.54 -6.10
CA THR A 81 6.00 24.61 -6.87
C THR A 81 5.36 23.57 -5.92
N PRO A 82 4.03 23.36 -5.96
CA PRO A 82 3.42 22.27 -5.20
C PRO A 82 4.06 20.91 -5.52
N LEU A 83 4.38 20.10 -4.51
CA LEU A 83 5.02 18.79 -4.72
C LEU A 83 4.15 17.88 -5.61
N VAL A 84 2.83 17.98 -5.50
CA VAL A 84 1.87 17.27 -6.36
C VAL A 84 2.08 17.62 -7.85
N ASN A 85 2.36 18.89 -8.16
CA ASN A 85 2.60 19.33 -9.54
C ASN A 85 3.93 18.80 -10.10
N ILE A 86 4.94 18.65 -9.24
CA ILE A 86 6.21 18.04 -9.65
C ILE A 86 5.97 16.60 -10.07
N ILE A 87 5.20 15.84 -9.28
CA ILE A 87 4.85 14.44 -9.56
C ILE A 87 4.08 14.34 -10.89
N THR A 88 3.05 15.15 -11.07
CA THR A 88 2.21 15.11 -12.29
C THR A 88 2.98 15.51 -13.54
N ASN A 89 3.91 16.47 -13.43
CA ASN A 89 4.77 16.87 -14.54
C ASN A 89 5.75 15.76 -14.96
N GLN A 90 6.06 14.82 -14.09
CA GLN A 90 6.83 13.60 -14.41
C GLN A 90 5.96 12.48 -15.00
N GLY A 91 4.65 12.69 -15.13
CA GLY A 91 3.72 11.70 -15.66
C GLY A 91 3.26 10.67 -14.62
N ALA A 92 3.55 10.86 -13.34
CA ALA A 92 3.05 10.00 -12.26
C ALA A 92 1.77 10.56 -11.65
N LEU A 93 0.92 9.70 -11.09
CA LEU A 93 -0.30 10.09 -10.39
C LEU A 93 -0.03 10.24 -8.89
N PRO A 94 -0.48 11.34 -8.25
CA PRO A 94 -0.42 11.48 -6.80
C PRO A 94 -1.40 10.54 -6.11
N GLY A 95 -0.95 9.86 -5.06
CA GLY A 95 -1.75 9.07 -4.15
C GLY A 95 -1.50 9.47 -2.71
N ILE A 96 -2.31 8.99 -1.79
CA ILE A 96 -2.28 9.39 -0.39
C ILE A 96 -2.52 8.22 0.57
N LYS A 97 -1.66 8.09 1.58
CA LYS A 97 -1.89 7.18 2.72
C LYS A 97 -3.00 7.75 3.60
N VAL A 98 -4.04 6.95 3.86
CA VAL A 98 -5.23 7.42 4.57
C VAL A 98 -5.53 6.67 5.88
N ASP A 99 -4.87 5.55 6.15
CA ASP A 99 -4.95 4.87 7.44
C ASP A 99 -4.34 5.74 8.57
N LYS A 100 -4.80 5.53 9.79
CA LYS A 100 -4.41 6.29 10.99
C LYS A 100 -3.72 5.45 12.06
N GLY A 101 -3.05 4.37 11.64
CA GLY A 101 -2.29 3.50 12.54
C GLY A 101 -3.10 2.32 13.05
N LEU A 102 -2.61 1.71 14.11
CA LEU A 102 -3.05 0.43 14.63
C LEU A 102 -3.69 0.58 15.99
N GLN A 103 -4.72 -0.23 16.26
CA GLN A 103 -5.30 -0.40 17.60
C GLN A 103 -5.28 -1.89 17.98
N PRO A 104 -5.03 -2.24 19.25
CA PRO A 104 -5.09 -3.63 19.73
C PRO A 104 -6.49 -4.23 19.53
N ILE A 105 -6.54 -5.54 19.30
CA ILE A 105 -7.77 -6.34 19.33
C ILE A 105 -7.82 -7.03 20.69
N GLY A 106 -8.72 -6.57 21.57
CA GLY A 106 -8.79 -7.08 22.95
C GLY A 106 -7.47 -6.93 23.69
N ASP A 107 -7.08 -7.98 24.42
CA ASP A 107 -5.83 -8.06 25.19
C ASP A 107 -4.72 -8.81 24.43
N SER A 108 -4.87 -9.02 23.11
CA SER A 108 -3.90 -9.74 22.28
C SER A 108 -2.84 -8.80 21.68
N ASP A 109 -1.76 -9.41 21.17
CA ASP A 109 -0.74 -8.72 20.36
C ASP A 109 -1.22 -8.40 18.92
N GLU A 110 -2.44 -8.82 18.58
CA GLU A 110 -3.03 -8.56 17.28
C GLU A 110 -3.62 -7.15 17.21
N THR A 111 -3.64 -6.60 16.01
CA THR A 111 -4.10 -5.23 15.81
C THR A 111 -5.04 -5.11 14.62
N VAL A 112 -5.91 -4.12 14.67
CA VAL A 112 -6.69 -3.68 13.51
C VAL A 112 -6.27 -2.28 13.11
N THR A 113 -6.19 -2.05 11.81
CA THR A 113 -5.87 -0.72 11.26
C THR A 113 -7.11 0.17 11.31
N VAL A 114 -6.94 1.40 11.80
CA VAL A 114 -8.02 2.37 11.99
C VAL A 114 -7.91 3.56 11.07
N GLY A 115 -8.99 4.36 10.94
CA GLY A 115 -9.01 5.58 10.15
C GLY A 115 -10.23 5.73 9.26
N LEU A 116 -11.27 4.87 9.40
CA LEU A 116 -12.52 4.99 8.65
C LEU A 116 -13.33 6.22 9.09
N ASP A 117 -13.26 6.58 10.37
CA ASP A 117 -13.98 7.74 10.90
C ASP A 117 -13.56 9.03 10.20
N GLY A 118 -14.53 9.73 9.61
CA GLY A 118 -14.33 10.96 8.86
C GLY A 118 -13.51 10.78 7.57
N LEU A 119 -13.32 9.55 7.08
CA LEU A 119 -12.55 9.27 5.87
C LEU A 119 -13.15 10.00 4.65
N ASP A 120 -14.45 9.94 4.45
CA ASP A 120 -15.14 10.58 3.33
C ASP A 120 -14.79 12.09 3.20
N ASN A 121 -14.80 12.81 4.31
CA ASN A 121 -14.44 14.24 4.31
C ASN A 121 -12.96 14.46 3.95
N ARG A 122 -12.05 13.64 4.47
CA ARG A 122 -10.62 13.72 4.13
C ARG A 122 -10.37 13.41 2.65
N LEU A 123 -11.11 12.46 2.09
CA LEU A 123 -10.98 12.10 0.68
C LEU A 123 -11.39 13.26 -0.23
N LYS A 124 -12.47 13.96 0.07
CA LYS A 124 -12.89 15.15 -0.68
C LYS A 124 -11.81 16.24 -0.69
N GLU A 125 -11.14 16.44 0.44
CA GLU A 125 -10.01 17.35 0.54
C GLU A 125 -8.84 16.88 -0.34
N TYR A 126 -8.43 15.60 -0.24
CA TYR A 126 -7.33 15.06 -1.05
C TYR A 126 -7.62 15.05 -2.56
N VAL A 127 -8.87 14.79 -2.96
CA VAL A 127 -9.29 14.95 -4.37
C VAL A 127 -9.06 16.38 -4.84
N SER A 128 -9.42 17.39 -4.02
CA SER A 128 -9.19 18.79 -4.37
C SER A 128 -7.72 19.17 -4.51
N MET A 129 -6.82 18.43 -3.82
CA MET A 129 -5.37 18.58 -3.93
C MET A 129 -4.77 17.78 -5.09
N GLY A 130 -5.57 17.02 -5.84
CA GLY A 130 -5.12 16.28 -7.02
C GLY A 130 -4.82 14.79 -6.81
N ALA A 131 -5.09 14.22 -5.63
CA ALA A 131 -4.93 12.78 -5.41
C ALA A 131 -5.85 11.97 -6.33
N LYS A 132 -5.32 10.87 -6.89
CA LYS A 132 -6.02 9.97 -7.80
C LYS A 132 -6.20 8.57 -7.23
N PHE A 133 -5.40 8.20 -6.25
CA PHE A 133 -5.49 6.93 -5.56
C PHE A 133 -5.16 7.09 -4.08
N THR A 134 -5.49 6.10 -3.31
CA THR A 134 -5.21 6.06 -1.88
C THR A 134 -4.52 4.76 -1.50
N LYS A 135 -3.94 4.71 -0.31
CA LYS A 135 -3.34 3.49 0.24
C LYS A 135 -3.77 3.31 1.69
N TRP A 136 -4.13 2.07 2.03
CA TRP A 136 -4.42 1.63 3.39
C TRP A 136 -3.74 0.30 3.65
N ARG A 137 -2.95 0.23 4.72
CA ARG A 137 -2.22 -0.96 5.13
C ARG A 137 -2.91 -1.63 6.30
N ALA A 138 -3.30 -2.89 6.14
CA ALA A 138 -3.62 -3.79 7.23
C ALA A 138 -2.38 -4.61 7.60
N VAL A 139 -2.16 -4.83 8.90
CA VAL A 139 -0.97 -5.51 9.40
C VAL A 139 -1.39 -6.80 10.09
N ILE A 140 -0.87 -7.92 9.58
CA ILE A 140 -1.10 -9.26 10.11
C ILE A 140 0.21 -9.82 10.66
N LYS A 141 0.21 -10.17 11.95
CA LYS A 141 1.38 -10.73 12.63
C LYS A 141 1.23 -12.24 12.73
N ILE A 142 2.32 -12.98 12.48
CA ILE A 142 2.40 -14.42 12.74
C ILE A 142 3.06 -14.63 14.10
N GLY A 143 2.52 -15.58 14.89
CA GLY A 143 3.03 -15.96 16.20
C GLY A 143 2.24 -17.14 16.78
N GLU A 144 2.49 -17.48 18.02
CA GLU A 144 1.74 -18.57 18.69
C GLU A 144 0.25 -18.24 18.75
N GLY A 145 -0.58 -19.05 18.09
CA GLY A 145 -2.03 -18.81 17.96
C GLY A 145 -2.44 -17.62 17.08
N MET A 146 -1.52 -17.00 16.35
CA MET A 146 -1.77 -15.85 15.50
C MET A 146 -1.33 -16.11 14.05
N PRO A 147 -2.04 -15.51 13.04
CA PRO A 147 -3.22 -14.67 13.17
C PRO A 147 -4.48 -15.47 13.45
N THR A 148 -5.34 -14.93 14.33
CA THR A 148 -6.68 -15.46 14.55
C THR A 148 -7.60 -15.12 13.37
N ASP A 149 -8.67 -15.91 13.17
CA ASP A 149 -9.68 -15.60 12.14
C ASP A 149 -10.38 -14.26 12.42
N GLU A 150 -10.57 -13.91 13.70
CA GLU A 150 -11.14 -12.63 14.11
C GLU A 150 -10.26 -11.44 13.67
N CYS A 151 -8.94 -11.54 13.86
CA CYS A 151 -8.00 -10.51 13.43
C CYS A 151 -7.98 -10.35 11.92
N ILE A 152 -7.95 -11.46 11.18
CA ILE A 152 -8.00 -11.44 9.72
C ILE A 152 -9.30 -10.80 9.25
N ASP A 153 -10.45 -11.27 9.75
CA ASP A 153 -11.75 -10.78 9.33
C ASP A 153 -11.92 -9.27 9.59
N ALA A 154 -11.57 -8.81 10.80
CA ALA A 154 -11.64 -7.40 11.17
C ALA A 154 -10.81 -6.50 10.24
N ASN A 155 -9.56 -6.91 9.95
CA ASN A 155 -8.67 -6.14 9.07
C ASN A 155 -9.14 -6.15 7.61
N MET A 156 -9.57 -7.30 7.10
CA MET A 156 -9.99 -7.43 5.70
C MET A 156 -11.33 -6.73 5.45
N LYS A 157 -12.25 -6.78 6.43
CA LYS A 157 -13.46 -5.98 6.41
C LYS A 157 -13.15 -4.48 6.39
N ALA A 158 -12.26 -4.00 7.25
CA ALA A 158 -11.86 -2.60 7.27
C ALA A 158 -11.24 -2.15 5.92
N LEU A 159 -10.43 -3.01 5.28
CA LEU A 159 -9.90 -2.75 3.92
C LEU A 159 -11.01 -2.65 2.87
N ALA A 160 -12.02 -3.50 2.94
CA ALA A 160 -13.14 -3.47 1.99
C ALA A 160 -14.05 -2.25 2.22
N ASP A 161 -14.35 -1.91 3.47
CA ASP A 161 -15.11 -0.70 3.83
C ASP A 161 -14.37 0.55 3.34
N TYR A 162 -13.05 0.64 3.58
CA TYR A 162 -12.19 1.70 3.05
C TYR A 162 -12.25 1.77 1.53
N ALA A 163 -12.10 0.64 0.84
CA ALA A 163 -12.07 0.60 -0.62
C ALA A 163 -13.37 1.12 -1.23
N LYS A 164 -14.52 0.77 -0.65
CA LYS A 164 -15.82 1.27 -1.08
C LYS A 164 -15.92 2.79 -0.93
N ILE A 165 -15.57 3.33 0.25
CA ILE A 165 -15.61 4.77 0.51
C ILE A 165 -14.71 5.54 -0.47
N VAL A 166 -13.54 4.99 -0.80
CA VAL A 166 -12.59 5.59 -1.74
C VAL A 166 -13.15 5.63 -3.15
N GLN A 167 -13.75 4.54 -3.63
CA GLN A 167 -14.36 4.48 -4.96
C GLN A 167 -15.57 5.41 -5.09
N ASP A 168 -16.37 5.55 -4.04
CA ASP A 168 -17.48 6.49 -3.99
C ASP A 168 -17.04 7.96 -4.08
N ASN A 169 -15.77 8.24 -3.77
CA ASN A 169 -15.12 9.53 -3.97
C ASN A 169 -14.32 9.65 -5.29
N GLY A 170 -14.45 8.68 -6.20
CA GLY A 170 -13.83 8.72 -7.52
C GLY A 170 -12.32 8.47 -7.53
N MET A 171 -11.77 7.86 -6.50
CA MET A 171 -10.36 7.48 -6.41
C MET A 171 -10.16 5.96 -6.44
N VAL A 172 -8.96 5.53 -6.83
CA VAL A 172 -8.57 4.12 -6.82
C VAL A 172 -8.07 3.73 -5.42
N PRO A 173 -8.67 2.76 -4.72
CA PRO A 173 -8.12 2.24 -3.49
C PRO A 173 -6.95 1.30 -3.77
N MET A 174 -5.85 1.46 -3.04
CA MET A 174 -4.79 0.45 -2.92
C MET A 174 -4.96 -0.24 -1.58
N VAL A 175 -5.33 -1.51 -1.63
CA VAL A 175 -5.51 -2.37 -0.46
C VAL A 175 -4.22 -3.12 -0.17
N GLU A 176 -3.68 -2.99 1.04
CA GLU A 176 -2.40 -3.60 1.44
C GLU A 176 -2.62 -4.54 2.64
N PRO A 177 -3.04 -5.81 2.41
CA PRO A 177 -3.10 -6.84 3.44
C PRO A 177 -1.68 -7.39 3.65
N GLU A 178 -0.91 -6.82 4.57
CA GLU A 178 0.47 -7.21 4.77
C GLU A 178 0.64 -8.17 5.92
N VAL A 179 1.07 -9.39 5.61
CA VAL A 179 1.62 -10.32 6.60
C VAL A 179 3.07 -9.97 6.85
N LEU A 180 3.42 -9.68 8.11
CA LEU A 180 4.74 -9.22 8.48
C LEU A 180 5.79 -10.33 8.32
N MET A 181 6.96 -9.93 7.82
CA MET A 181 8.14 -10.80 7.77
C MET A 181 8.88 -10.90 9.11
N ASP A 182 8.44 -10.13 10.11
CA ASP A 182 9.04 -10.16 11.44
C ASP A 182 8.65 -11.45 12.18
N GLY A 183 9.64 -12.10 12.78
CA GLY A 183 9.40 -13.34 13.52
C GLY A 183 10.25 -14.49 13.00
N ASP A 184 9.95 -15.70 13.49
CA ASP A 184 10.68 -16.94 13.22
C ASP A 184 9.85 -17.99 12.45
N HIS A 185 8.70 -17.56 11.91
CA HIS A 185 7.79 -18.41 11.17
C HIS A 185 8.43 -19.01 9.90
N SER A 186 7.92 -20.14 9.48
CA SER A 186 8.25 -20.80 8.21
C SER A 186 7.57 -20.10 7.02
N ILE A 187 8.05 -20.41 5.81
CA ILE A 187 7.40 -19.94 4.57
C ILE A 187 5.97 -20.50 4.44
N GLU A 188 5.69 -21.69 4.98
CA GLU A 188 4.36 -22.32 4.95
C GLU A 188 3.38 -21.58 5.86
N GLU A 189 3.80 -21.14 7.05
CA GLU A 189 2.97 -20.33 7.94
C GLU A 189 2.68 -18.96 7.32
N CYS A 190 3.65 -18.34 6.63
CA CYS A 190 3.43 -17.12 5.88
C CYS A 190 2.43 -17.32 4.71
N PHE A 191 2.53 -18.46 4.03
CA PHE A 191 1.58 -18.82 2.97
C PHE A 191 0.15 -18.95 3.53
N ASP A 192 -0.04 -19.72 4.60
CA ASP A 192 -1.37 -19.91 5.22
C ASP A 192 -1.99 -18.57 5.65
N ALA A 193 -1.24 -17.77 6.40
CA ALA A 193 -1.72 -16.47 6.85
C ALA A 193 -2.09 -15.53 5.70
N SER A 194 -1.28 -15.52 4.62
CA SER A 194 -1.53 -14.68 3.45
C SER A 194 -2.71 -15.18 2.62
N ASP A 195 -2.82 -16.48 2.40
CA ASP A 195 -3.94 -17.10 1.65
C ASP A 195 -5.28 -16.86 2.35
N ARG A 196 -5.34 -17.06 3.69
CA ARG A 196 -6.53 -16.76 4.50
C ARG A 196 -6.89 -15.27 4.44
N SER A 197 -5.90 -14.39 4.56
CA SER A 197 -6.10 -12.93 4.49
C SER A 197 -6.63 -12.51 3.13
N LEU A 198 -6.03 -12.98 2.03
CA LEU A 198 -6.47 -12.63 0.70
C LEU A 198 -7.87 -13.18 0.38
N LYS A 199 -8.19 -14.42 0.76
CA LYS A 199 -9.53 -14.99 0.60
C LYS A 199 -10.59 -14.17 1.35
N SER A 200 -10.32 -13.80 2.60
CA SER A 200 -11.21 -12.94 3.39
C SER A 200 -11.35 -11.54 2.76
N LEU A 201 -10.25 -10.94 2.28
CA LEU A 201 -10.29 -9.64 1.60
C LEU A 201 -11.20 -9.66 0.37
N PHE A 202 -10.99 -10.61 -0.55
CA PHE A 202 -11.79 -10.68 -1.78
C PHE A 202 -13.26 -10.96 -1.50
N LYS A 203 -13.57 -11.76 -0.48
CA LYS A 203 -14.95 -11.97 -0.02
C LYS A 203 -15.58 -10.65 0.42
N HIS A 204 -14.93 -9.89 1.30
CA HIS A 204 -15.46 -8.60 1.78
C HIS A 204 -15.53 -7.52 0.68
N LEU A 205 -14.55 -7.48 -0.25
CA LEU A 205 -14.61 -6.59 -1.40
C LEU A 205 -15.84 -6.89 -2.28
N GLN A 206 -16.16 -8.17 -2.49
CA GLN A 206 -17.35 -8.57 -3.24
C GLN A 206 -18.65 -8.24 -2.49
N GLU A 207 -18.71 -8.52 -1.18
CA GLU A 207 -19.87 -8.20 -0.35
C GLU A 207 -20.16 -6.68 -0.30
N ASN A 208 -19.12 -5.85 -0.35
CA ASN A 208 -19.23 -4.39 -0.40
C ASN A 208 -19.41 -3.84 -1.83
N GLU A 209 -19.58 -4.69 -2.85
CA GLU A 209 -19.74 -4.29 -4.26
C GLU A 209 -18.61 -3.38 -4.75
N VAL A 210 -17.37 -3.64 -4.30
CA VAL A 210 -16.19 -2.89 -4.74
C VAL A 210 -15.82 -3.30 -6.16
N ASN A 211 -15.58 -2.32 -7.03
CA ASN A 211 -15.08 -2.54 -8.37
C ASN A 211 -13.62 -3.03 -8.34
N ILE A 212 -13.41 -4.33 -8.47
CA ILE A 212 -12.09 -4.97 -8.39
C ILE A 212 -11.12 -4.44 -9.47
N LYS A 213 -11.60 -4.17 -10.69
CA LYS A 213 -10.77 -3.62 -11.78
C LYS A 213 -10.30 -2.19 -11.51
N GLY A 214 -11.05 -1.45 -10.69
CA GLY A 214 -10.70 -0.12 -10.20
C GLY A 214 -9.99 -0.14 -8.84
N THR A 215 -9.33 -1.25 -8.47
CA THR A 215 -8.62 -1.45 -7.21
C THR A 215 -7.19 -1.93 -7.47
N ILE A 216 -6.24 -1.52 -6.65
CA ILE A 216 -4.86 -2.04 -6.69
C ILE A 216 -4.62 -2.90 -5.45
N LEU A 217 -4.20 -4.14 -5.64
CA LEU A 217 -3.71 -5.00 -4.56
C LEU A 217 -2.20 -4.79 -4.38
N LYS A 218 -1.78 -4.51 -3.15
CA LYS A 218 -0.37 -4.48 -2.75
C LYS A 218 -0.11 -5.60 -1.74
N PRO A 219 0.22 -6.82 -2.19
CA PRO A 219 0.45 -7.96 -1.32
C PRO A 219 1.86 -7.95 -0.74
N ASN A 220 2.07 -8.73 0.33
CA ASN A 220 3.41 -9.15 0.75
C ASN A 220 3.93 -10.29 -0.14
N MET A 221 5.24 -10.50 -0.13
CA MET A 221 5.82 -11.74 -0.62
C MET A 221 5.66 -12.85 0.42
N ILE A 222 5.51 -14.08 -0.04
CA ILE A 222 5.49 -15.26 0.83
C ILE A 222 6.93 -15.64 1.17
N THR A 223 7.34 -15.40 2.40
CA THR A 223 8.74 -15.59 2.83
C THR A 223 8.82 -16.19 4.23
N SER A 224 9.96 -16.77 4.55
CA SER A 224 10.28 -17.13 5.93
C SER A 224 10.42 -15.87 6.79
N GLY A 225 10.10 -15.97 8.06
CA GLY A 225 10.32 -14.91 9.03
C GLY A 225 11.80 -14.51 9.09
N SER A 226 12.07 -13.23 9.37
CA SER A 226 13.42 -12.66 9.40
C SER A 226 14.36 -13.32 10.43
N LYS A 227 13.78 -13.99 11.44
CA LYS A 227 14.49 -14.72 12.50
C LYS A 227 14.36 -16.25 12.35
N SER A 228 13.73 -16.73 11.29
CA SER A 228 13.61 -18.17 11.05
C SER A 228 14.99 -18.81 10.87
N SER A 229 15.17 -19.96 11.50
CA SER A 229 16.41 -20.75 11.35
C SER A 229 16.58 -21.34 9.95
N THR A 230 15.50 -21.44 9.18
CA THR A 230 15.48 -21.95 7.82
C THR A 230 14.93 -20.87 6.90
N GLN A 231 15.82 -20.30 6.07
CA GLN A 231 15.43 -19.29 5.08
C GLN A 231 15.12 -19.95 3.73
N ALA A 232 13.95 -19.62 3.19
CA ALA A 232 13.57 -20.10 1.86
C ALA A 232 14.45 -19.46 0.77
N SER A 233 14.72 -20.22 -0.30
CA SER A 233 15.45 -19.70 -1.45
C SER A 233 14.64 -18.67 -2.22
N VAL A 234 15.32 -17.81 -3.00
CA VAL A 234 14.65 -16.81 -3.86
C VAL A 234 13.62 -17.46 -4.79
N ASN A 235 13.95 -18.61 -5.39
CA ASN A 235 13.05 -19.34 -6.29
C ASN A 235 11.81 -19.86 -5.56
N GLU A 236 11.98 -20.33 -4.32
CA GLU A 236 10.88 -20.81 -3.49
C GLU A 236 9.95 -19.66 -3.07
N VAL A 237 10.51 -18.53 -2.63
CA VAL A 237 9.75 -17.31 -2.32
C VAL A 237 8.95 -16.85 -3.53
N ALA A 238 9.56 -16.78 -4.72
CA ALA A 238 8.89 -16.37 -5.94
C ALA A 238 7.76 -17.34 -6.30
N LYS A 239 8.01 -18.66 -6.25
CA LYS A 239 7.01 -19.69 -6.56
C LYS A 239 5.85 -19.63 -5.58
N ARG A 240 6.11 -19.62 -4.26
CA ARG A 240 5.06 -19.61 -3.25
C ARG A 240 4.24 -18.32 -3.27
N THR A 241 4.87 -17.18 -3.56
CA THR A 241 4.16 -15.91 -3.75
C THR A 241 3.20 -15.98 -4.94
N LEU A 242 3.68 -16.51 -6.06
CA LEU A 242 2.84 -16.68 -7.25
C LEU A 242 1.70 -17.67 -6.99
N ASP A 243 1.97 -18.83 -6.38
CA ASP A 243 0.97 -19.84 -6.04
C ASP A 243 -0.15 -19.23 -5.14
N CYS A 244 0.23 -18.43 -4.14
CA CYS A 244 -0.71 -17.75 -3.24
C CYS A 244 -1.59 -16.74 -4.00
N LEU A 245 -0.99 -15.91 -4.84
CA LEU A 245 -1.74 -14.92 -5.62
C LEU A 245 -2.67 -15.56 -6.64
N ILE A 246 -2.27 -16.64 -7.30
CA ILE A 246 -3.09 -17.38 -8.26
C ILE A 246 -4.27 -18.06 -7.53
N SER A 247 -4.08 -18.58 -6.32
CA SER A 247 -5.13 -19.30 -5.58
C SER A 247 -6.36 -18.45 -5.31
N VAL A 248 -6.19 -17.12 -5.18
CA VAL A 248 -7.26 -16.15 -4.88
C VAL A 248 -7.72 -15.36 -6.10
N SER A 249 -6.96 -15.43 -7.20
CA SER A 249 -7.16 -14.62 -8.41
C SER A 249 -7.98 -15.35 -9.45
N TYR A 250 -9.17 -15.81 -9.10
CA TYR A 250 -9.98 -16.57 -10.05
C TYR A 250 -10.44 -15.80 -11.30
N THR A 251 -10.24 -14.47 -11.40
CA THR A 251 -10.70 -13.76 -12.61
C THR A 251 -10.05 -12.42 -12.95
N HIS A 252 -9.23 -11.73 -12.09
CA HIS A 252 -9.00 -10.29 -12.31
C HIS A 252 -7.60 -9.75 -12.03
N LEU A 253 -6.60 -10.55 -11.64
CA LEU A 253 -5.24 -10.07 -11.49
C LEU A 253 -4.45 -10.30 -12.79
N THR A 254 -4.27 -9.24 -13.56
CA THR A 254 -3.13 -9.16 -14.44
C THR A 254 -1.90 -8.91 -13.55
N LEU A 255 -1.22 -9.98 -13.14
CA LEU A 255 0.13 -9.84 -12.62
C LEU A 255 0.97 -9.24 -13.75
N PRO A 256 1.76 -8.18 -13.51
CA PRO A 256 2.77 -7.82 -14.47
C PRO A 256 3.72 -9.01 -14.58
N THR A 257 3.53 -9.80 -15.61
CA THR A 257 4.44 -10.89 -15.97
C THR A 257 5.66 -10.26 -16.61
N ASN A 258 6.55 -9.66 -15.83
CA ASN A 258 7.92 -9.54 -16.28
C ASN A 258 8.51 -10.96 -16.29
N ARG A 259 8.29 -11.62 -17.40
CA ARG A 259 9.12 -12.74 -17.81
C ARG A 259 10.43 -12.16 -18.27
N GLU A 260 11.37 -12.00 -17.38
CA GLU A 260 12.81 -12.06 -17.68
C GLU A 260 13.55 -11.66 -16.42
N VAL A 261 14.10 -12.64 -15.76
CA VAL A 261 15.36 -12.53 -15.02
C VAL A 261 16.35 -13.33 -15.82
#